data_b2b59e525a6d74e41785353034ab5740
#
_entry.id   b2b59e525a6d74e41785353034ab5740
#
_cell.length_a   1.000
_cell.length_b   1.000
_cell.length_c   1.000
_cell.angle_alpha   90.00
_cell.angle_beta   90.00
_cell.angle_gamma   90.00
#
_symmetry.space_group_name_H-M   'P 1'
#
loop_
_entity.id
_entity.type
_entity.pdbx_description
1 polymer ?
#
loop_
_entity_poly.entity_id
_entity_poly.type
_entity_poly.pdbx_seq_one_letter_code
_entity_poly.pdbx_strand_id
1 'polypeptide(L)'
;MRLSLISGMIILAQIASAHGQEESYIPTTDASFATDNPGLESAISDAIQQTSCTGCAKSCKCNNCCYSWGKDTSLSVGAGIRASYRANENGNPNGGTSQDFNLDNTRLYFNGKGHKRIGFEFNTDITNAQGYRNVPNDATRDDSQLMVLDAILKFQLTDNVNLWVGRMLPPSDRSNLDGPFYLNAWDFPFSQFGYSNIFQGRDDGATLWGERCGGKFKWQIGVFDGESSGGVAYEGHPATDNLMMNGRVVVNLLDPEPGYYNASTYYGEKNILAIGLAAMHRHDALSDGAGGEVDYTSWNLDVLFEKPLANCGVATIEAAYYDFDDNGGLSDATGAAITLPPHNAARQGESYFILGSYLFPNQCCILGLPGRFQALTRYQEYDHDAVGAVAAGTTDALDLQLNYIMFGHKARISAVWTQLDTAGAGGEDDLFTIGTQLQF
;
A
#
# COMPACT_ATOMS: atom_id res chain seq x y z
N MET A 1 -20.81 21.30 -15.64
CA MET A 1 -19.50 20.65 -15.70
C MET A 1 -19.59 19.12 -15.65
N ARG A 2 -20.64 18.53 -15.05
CA ARG A 2 -20.89 17.06 -14.97
C ARG A 2 -20.93 16.30 -16.31
N LEU A 3 -21.26 16.95 -17.43
CA LEU A 3 -21.35 16.28 -18.74
C LEU A 3 -20.04 16.18 -19.53
N SER A 4 -19.03 17.00 -19.23
CA SER A 4 -17.77 17.02 -20.01
C SER A 4 -16.75 15.97 -19.57
N LEU A 5 -16.77 15.54 -18.29
CA LEU A 5 -15.86 14.52 -17.76
C LEU A 5 -16.25 13.09 -18.18
N ILE A 6 -17.56 12.81 -18.19
CA ILE A 6 -18.09 11.52 -18.69
C ILE A 6 -17.82 11.38 -20.20
N SER A 7 -17.90 12.48 -20.95
CA SER A 7 -17.56 12.50 -22.38
C SER A 7 -16.07 12.18 -22.63
N GLY A 8 -15.16 12.63 -21.78
CA GLY A 8 -13.72 12.31 -21.87
C GLY A 8 -13.40 10.83 -21.63
N MET A 9 -14.07 10.21 -20.68
CA MET A 9 -13.89 8.75 -20.41
C MET A 9 -14.50 7.88 -21.50
N ILE A 10 -15.62 8.27 -22.09
CA ILE A 10 -16.26 7.57 -23.22
C ILE A 10 -15.40 7.68 -24.49
N ILE A 11 -14.74 8.81 -24.73
CA ILE A 11 -13.85 9.02 -25.88
C ILE A 11 -12.60 8.11 -25.76
N LEU A 12 -12.03 7.93 -24.57
CA LEU A 12 -10.92 7.00 -24.36
C LEU A 12 -11.34 5.52 -24.56
N ALA A 13 -12.54 5.15 -24.17
CA ALA A 13 -13.09 3.82 -24.38
C ALA A 13 -13.43 3.56 -25.87
N GLN A 14 -13.85 4.58 -26.64
CA GLN A 14 -14.16 4.47 -28.07
C GLN A 14 -12.91 4.39 -28.94
N ILE A 15 -11.79 5.03 -28.54
CA ILE A 15 -10.51 4.92 -29.27
C ILE A 15 -9.95 3.50 -29.15
N ALA A 16 -10.20 2.79 -28.04
CA ALA A 16 -9.77 1.41 -27.85
C ALA A 16 -10.51 0.39 -28.75
N SER A 17 -11.72 0.71 -29.22
CA SER A 17 -12.55 -0.20 -30.05
C SER A 17 -12.31 -0.09 -31.56
N ALA A 18 -11.57 0.93 -32.03
CA ALA A 18 -11.47 1.25 -33.47
C ALA A 18 -10.23 0.68 -34.20
N HIS A 19 -9.28 0.04 -33.51
CA HIS A 19 -8.06 -0.48 -34.12
C HIS A 19 -7.82 -1.95 -33.74
N GLY A 20 -8.72 -2.82 -34.22
CA GLY A 20 -8.53 -4.26 -34.19
C GLY A 20 -7.94 -4.73 -35.52
N GLN A 21 -6.64 -4.96 -35.64
CA GLN A 21 -6.05 -5.88 -36.57
C GLN A 21 -5.30 -6.96 -35.81
N GLU A 22 -5.71 -8.22 -36.08
CA GLU A 22 -5.11 -9.42 -35.55
C GLU A 22 -3.68 -9.59 -36.12
N GLU A 23 -2.70 -9.51 -35.21
CA GLU A 23 -1.49 -10.30 -35.39
C GLU A 23 -1.42 -11.26 -34.19
N SER A 24 -1.46 -12.56 -34.56
CA SER A 24 -1.33 -13.66 -33.60
C SER A 24 0.08 -13.67 -33.01
N TYR A 25 0.25 -13.02 -31.86
CA TYR A 25 1.45 -13.17 -31.06
C TYR A 25 1.29 -14.41 -30.18
N ILE A 26 2.01 -15.47 -30.53
CA ILE A 26 2.24 -16.61 -29.64
C ILE A 26 3.21 -16.10 -28.58
N PRO A 27 2.84 -16.02 -27.29
CA PRO A 27 3.81 -15.70 -26.26
C PRO A 27 4.78 -16.87 -26.18
N THR A 28 6.02 -16.65 -26.62
CA THR A 28 7.11 -17.53 -26.23
C THR A 28 7.17 -17.42 -24.69
N THR A 29 6.86 -18.53 -24.04
CA THR A 29 7.02 -18.72 -22.60
C THR A 29 8.50 -18.63 -22.25
N ASP A 30 9.02 -17.41 -22.15
CA ASP A 30 10.26 -17.19 -21.44
C ASP A 30 9.94 -17.25 -19.96
N ALA A 31 10.28 -18.38 -19.36
CA ALA A 31 10.06 -18.71 -17.95
C ALA A 31 10.78 -17.75 -16.97
N SER A 32 11.32 -16.62 -17.44
CA SER A 32 11.97 -15.58 -16.65
C SER A 32 11.02 -14.50 -16.13
N PHE A 33 9.75 -14.46 -16.55
CA PHE A 33 8.76 -13.51 -16.06
C PHE A 33 7.90 -14.01 -14.90
N ALA A 34 8.02 -15.28 -14.53
CA ALA A 34 7.21 -15.90 -13.48
C ALA A 34 7.68 -15.60 -12.05
N THR A 35 8.70 -14.77 -11.87
CA THR A 35 9.29 -14.49 -10.55
C THR A 35 9.10 -13.06 -10.04
N ASP A 36 8.43 -12.20 -10.81
CA ASP A 36 8.12 -10.84 -10.35
C ASP A 36 6.91 -10.87 -9.41
N ASN A 37 7.18 -11.33 -8.23
CA ASN A 37 6.20 -11.51 -7.18
C ASN A 37 5.85 -10.17 -6.54
N PRO A 38 4.59 -9.97 -6.24
CA PRO A 38 4.03 -8.78 -5.65
C PRO A 38 4.48 -8.63 -4.20
N GLY A 39 4.83 -7.47 -3.88
CA GLY A 39 5.52 -7.16 -2.65
C GLY A 39 7.04 -7.23 -2.90
N LEU A 40 7.68 -6.10 -2.74
CA LEU A 40 9.13 -5.99 -2.92
C LEU A 40 9.89 -7.09 -2.19
N GLU A 41 9.37 -7.59 -1.09
CA GLU A 41 9.99 -8.63 -0.28
C GLU A 41 9.69 -10.06 -0.70
N SER A 42 8.58 -10.35 -1.37
CA SER A 42 8.44 -11.68 -1.95
C SER A 42 9.41 -11.83 -3.11
N ALA A 43 9.61 -10.80 -3.93
CA ALA A 43 10.66 -10.77 -4.93
C ALA A 43 12.06 -10.84 -4.31
N ILE A 44 12.25 -10.26 -3.13
CA ILE A 44 13.51 -10.30 -2.37
C ILE A 44 13.65 -11.60 -1.60
N SER A 45 12.59 -12.12 -0.98
CA SER A 45 12.58 -13.44 -0.35
C SER A 45 12.85 -14.54 -1.37
N ASP A 46 12.28 -14.42 -2.57
CA ASP A 46 12.53 -15.36 -3.67
C ASP A 46 13.92 -15.14 -4.30
N ALA A 47 14.41 -13.90 -4.43
CA ALA A 47 15.80 -13.63 -4.79
C ALA A 47 16.76 -14.11 -3.70
N ILE A 48 16.38 -14.07 -2.45
CA ILE A 48 17.12 -14.66 -1.31
C ILE A 48 17.05 -16.19 -1.37
N GLN A 49 15.96 -16.79 -1.82
CA GLN A 49 15.83 -18.26 -1.92
C GLN A 49 16.31 -18.82 -3.26
N GLN A 50 16.20 -18.07 -4.37
CA GLN A 50 16.50 -18.58 -5.71
C GLN A 50 17.85 -18.17 -6.30
N THR A 51 18.57 -17.19 -5.74
CA THR A 51 19.91 -16.90 -6.22
C THR A 51 20.96 -17.85 -5.66
N SER A 52 20.90 -19.11 -6.03
CA SER A 52 22.13 -19.76 -6.47
C SER A 52 22.51 -19.15 -7.82
N CYS A 53 23.07 -17.94 -7.86
CA CYS A 53 23.71 -17.40 -9.05
C CYS A 53 24.94 -18.25 -9.36
N THR A 54 24.72 -19.43 -9.92
CA THR A 54 25.77 -20.21 -10.58
C THR A 54 25.95 -19.62 -11.96
N GLY A 55 26.90 -18.69 -12.11
CA GLY A 55 27.38 -18.22 -13.40
C GLY A 55 27.18 -16.76 -13.72
N CYS A 56 27.77 -15.86 -12.97
CA CYS A 56 28.06 -14.52 -13.44
C CYS A 56 29.28 -14.54 -14.39
N ALA A 57 29.10 -15.15 -15.55
CA ALA A 57 29.96 -14.91 -16.70
C ALA A 57 29.10 -14.98 -17.95
N LYS A 58 28.84 -13.81 -18.54
CA LYS A 58 28.18 -13.57 -19.83
C LYS A 58 26.65 -13.54 -19.83
N SER A 59 26.15 -12.33 -19.79
CA SER A 59 24.82 -11.77 -19.94
C SER A 59 24.04 -11.55 -18.63
N CYS A 60 24.14 -10.35 -18.10
CA CYS A 60 23.18 -9.82 -17.12
C CYS A 60 21.81 -9.70 -17.79
N LYS A 61 20.95 -10.71 -17.60
CA LYS A 61 19.50 -10.61 -17.83
C LYS A 61 18.76 -10.36 -16.50
N CYS A 62 19.40 -9.74 -15.53
CA CYS A 62 18.74 -9.30 -14.31
C CYS A 62 18.16 -7.91 -14.54
N ASN A 63 16.84 -7.76 -14.40
CA ASN A 63 16.17 -6.46 -14.40
C ASN A 63 16.54 -5.60 -13.19
N ASN A 64 17.28 -6.14 -12.22
CA ASN A 64 17.82 -5.46 -11.06
C ASN A 64 19.35 -5.57 -11.08
N CYS A 65 20.05 -4.50 -10.71
CA CYS A 65 21.50 -4.53 -10.55
C CYS A 65 21.89 -5.35 -9.32
N CYS A 66 22.16 -6.64 -9.53
CA CYS A 66 22.63 -7.53 -8.46
C CYS A 66 24.15 -7.67 -8.50
N TYR A 67 24.81 -7.42 -7.38
CA TYR A 67 26.24 -7.64 -7.18
C TYR A 67 26.44 -8.79 -6.19
N SER A 68 27.27 -9.77 -6.52
CA SER A 68 27.62 -10.85 -5.61
C SER A 68 29.12 -10.90 -5.39
N TRP A 69 29.57 -10.99 -4.12
CA TRP A 69 30.99 -11.06 -3.70
C TRP A 69 31.38 -12.43 -3.14
N GLY A 70 30.68 -13.47 -3.50
CA GLY A 70 30.91 -14.83 -2.99
C GLY A 70 29.64 -15.67 -3.11
N LYS A 71 29.68 -16.87 -2.51
CA LYS A 71 28.53 -17.78 -2.60
C LYS A 71 27.29 -17.32 -1.82
N ASP A 72 27.50 -16.49 -0.78
CA ASP A 72 26.45 -16.17 0.20
C ASP A 72 26.26 -14.65 0.41
N THR A 73 26.89 -13.82 -0.40
CA THR A 73 26.84 -12.35 -0.28
C THR A 73 26.27 -11.73 -1.56
N SER A 74 25.23 -10.92 -1.44
CA SER A 74 24.62 -10.23 -2.58
C SER A 74 24.07 -8.88 -2.18
N LEU A 75 23.97 -7.98 -3.14
CA LEU A 75 23.30 -6.67 -3.03
C LEU A 75 22.42 -6.48 -4.26
N SER A 76 21.17 -6.10 -4.05
CA SER A 76 20.22 -5.67 -5.08
C SER A 76 19.89 -4.21 -4.86
N VAL A 77 19.81 -3.44 -5.93
CA VAL A 77 19.46 -2.02 -5.91
C VAL A 77 18.31 -1.80 -6.88
N GLY A 78 17.28 -1.08 -6.45
CA GLY A 78 16.14 -0.70 -7.26
C GLY A 78 15.69 0.72 -6.96
N ALA A 79 14.79 1.24 -7.79
CA ALA A 79 14.18 2.54 -7.58
C ALA A 79 12.71 2.53 -8.03
N GLY A 80 11.90 3.40 -7.41
CA GLY A 80 10.51 3.60 -7.78
C GLY A 80 10.11 5.07 -7.69
N ILE A 81 9.31 5.52 -8.66
CA ILE A 81 8.76 6.87 -8.71
C ILE A 81 7.27 6.76 -8.99
N ARG A 82 6.47 7.49 -8.21
CA ARG A 82 5.05 7.76 -8.49
C ARG A 82 4.87 9.27 -8.46
N ALA A 83 4.21 9.78 -9.49
CA ALA A 83 3.90 11.19 -9.63
C ALA A 83 2.49 11.36 -10.16
N SER A 84 1.78 12.40 -9.70
CA SER A 84 0.42 12.67 -10.11
C SER A 84 0.15 14.14 -10.34
N TYR A 85 -0.86 14.40 -11.19
CA TYR A 85 -1.59 15.66 -11.22
C TYR A 85 -2.92 15.43 -10.52
N ARG A 86 -3.30 16.33 -9.60
CA ARG A 86 -4.54 16.29 -8.85
C ARG A 86 -5.31 17.58 -9.00
N ALA A 87 -6.62 17.48 -9.21
CA ALA A 87 -7.55 18.61 -9.19
C ALA A 87 -8.66 18.29 -8.20
N ASN A 88 -8.84 19.15 -7.19
CA ASN A 88 -9.90 19.03 -6.19
C ASN A 88 -10.86 20.20 -6.33
N GLU A 89 -12.16 19.93 -6.48
CA GLU A 89 -13.18 20.95 -6.78
C GLU A 89 -13.27 22.00 -5.67
N ASN A 90 -13.19 21.62 -4.41
CA ASN A 90 -13.29 22.54 -3.26
C ASN A 90 -11.95 22.70 -2.51
N GLY A 91 -10.83 22.30 -3.12
CA GLY A 91 -9.52 22.28 -2.46
C GLY A 91 -8.88 23.65 -2.23
N ASN A 92 -9.46 24.75 -2.74
CA ASN A 92 -8.93 26.09 -2.52
C ASN A 92 -9.55 26.70 -1.26
N PRO A 93 -8.77 27.20 -0.28
CA PRO A 93 -9.29 27.83 0.95
C PRO A 93 -10.24 29.02 0.72
N ASN A 94 -10.17 29.65 -0.45
CA ASN A 94 -11.05 30.76 -0.84
C ASN A 94 -12.27 30.30 -1.67
N GLY A 95 -12.50 28.99 -1.75
CA GLY A 95 -13.48 28.36 -2.62
C GLY A 95 -12.99 28.18 -4.07
N GLY A 96 -13.41 27.09 -4.69
CA GLY A 96 -13.04 26.70 -6.05
C GLY A 96 -11.97 25.61 -6.12
N THR A 97 -11.59 25.26 -7.35
CA THR A 97 -10.72 24.12 -7.63
C THR A 97 -9.25 24.42 -7.29
N SER A 98 -8.60 23.54 -6.54
CA SER A 98 -7.14 23.48 -6.47
C SER A 98 -6.58 22.54 -7.54
N GLN A 99 -5.36 22.81 -8.00
CA GLN A 99 -4.68 22.01 -9.03
C GLN A 99 -3.20 21.92 -8.68
N ASP A 100 -2.68 20.69 -8.56
CA ASP A 100 -1.31 20.45 -8.14
C ASP A 100 -0.65 19.29 -8.89
N PHE A 101 0.66 19.43 -9.16
CA PHE A 101 1.52 18.32 -9.49
C PHE A 101 2.20 17.80 -8.22
N ASN A 102 2.12 16.50 -7.99
CA ASN A 102 2.68 15.86 -6.81
C ASN A 102 3.72 14.82 -7.19
N LEU A 103 4.74 14.72 -6.37
CA LEU A 103 5.63 13.58 -6.32
C LEU A 103 5.14 12.68 -5.19
N ASP A 104 4.32 11.67 -5.54
CA ASP A 104 3.66 10.83 -4.54
C ASP A 104 4.63 9.92 -3.79
N ASN A 105 5.61 9.33 -4.50
CA ASN A 105 6.65 8.52 -3.89
C ASN A 105 7.95 8.62 -4.68
N THR A 106 9.08 8.58 -3.98
CA THR A 106 10.41 8.43 -4.56
C THR A 106 11.22 7.47 -3.71
N ARG A 107 11.32 6.23 -4.15
CA ARG A 107 11.92 5.14 -3.39
C ARG A 107 13.24 4.69 -3.97
N LEU A 108 14.20 4.45 -3.10
CA LEU A 108 15.41 3.71 -3.38
C LEU A 108 15.40 2.44 -2.52
N TYR A 109 15.71 1.32 -3.14
CA TYR A 109 15.67 0.00 -2.52
C TYR A 109 17.09 -0.58 -2.51
N PHE A 110 17.55 -1.00 -1.34
CA PHE A 110 18.79 -1.71 -1.14
C PHE A 110 18.51 -2.98 -0.35
N ASN A 111 18.68 -4.12 -0.99
CA ASN A 111 18.44 -5.40 -0.37
C ASN A 111 19.65 -6.27 -0.51
N GLY A 112 20.00 -7.03 0.52
CA GLY A 112 21.19 -7.82 0.42
C GLY A 112 21.27 -8.95 1.43
N LYS A 113 22.26 -9.81 1.18
CA LYS A 113 22.70 -10.85 2.08
C LYS A 113 24.15 -10.63 2.44
N GLY A 114 24.47 -10.68 3.73
CA GLY A 114 25.83 -10.77 4.23
C GLY A 114 26.25 -12.21 4.57
N HIS A 115 25.29 -13.12 4.67
CA HIS A 115 25.49 -14.53 5.00
C HIS A 115 24.29 -15.36 4.51
N LYS A 116 24.46 -16.67 4.37
CA LYS A 116 23.40 -17.60 3.90
C LYS A 116 22.03 -17.39 4.56
N ARG A 117 21.98 -17.03 5.85
CA ARG A 117 20.76 -16.85 6.64
C ARG A 117 20.60 -15.47 7.25
N ILE A 118 21.45 -14.49 6.85
CA ILE A 118 21.39 -13.13 7.37
C ILE A 118 21.35 -12.19 6.19
N GLY A 119 20.28 -11.41 6.11
CA GLY A 119 20.05 -10.40 5.11
C GLY A 119 19.74 -9.05 5.73
N PHE A 120 19.57 -8.06 4.89
CA PHE A 120 19.08 -6.74 5.25
C PHE A 120 18.21 -6.16 4.15
N GLU A 121 17.39 -5.22 4.54
CA GLU A 121 16.61 -4.35 3.66
C GLU A 121 16.77 -2.93 4.13
N PHE A 122 16.93 -2.02 3.18
CA PHE A 122 16.95 -0.60 3.43
C PHE A 122 16.23 0.12 2.30
N ASN A 123 15.14 0.80 2.64
CA ASN A 123 14.33 1.55 1.70
C ASN A 123 14.21 3.01 2.15
N THR A 124 14.09 3.90 1.20
CA THR A 124 13.86 5.33 1.44
C THR A 124 12.58 5.79 0.78
N ASP A 125 12.02 6.89 1.26
CA ASP A 125 11.01 7.68 0.56
C ASP A 125 11.23 9.17 0.87
N ILE A 126 10.50 10.06 0.23
CA ILE A 126 10.54 11.50 0.55
C ILE A 126 9.52 11.83 1.64
N THR A 127 9.81 12.82 2.50
CA THR A 127 8.95 13.22 3.64
C THR A 127 7.54 13.62 3.25
N ASN A 128 7.40 14.24 2.09
CA ASN A 128 6.12 14.69 1.56
C ASN A 128 5.56 13.76 0.49
N ALA A 129 6.04 12.51 0.46
CA ALA A 129 5.45 11.44 -0.33
C ALA A 129 4.06 11.14 0.21
N GLN A 130 3.05 11.65 -0.46
CA GLN A 130 1.70 11.61 0.07
C GLN A 130 0.71 11.14 -0.97
N GLY A 131 0.25 9.93 -0.74
CA GLY A 131 -0.91 9.42 -1.42
C GLY A 131 -2.22 10.14 -1.06
N TYR A 132 -2.28 11.01 -0.04
CA TYR A 132 -3.57 11.47 0.46
C TYR A 132 -3.62 12.88 1.05
N ARG A 133 -2.63 13.74 0.91
CA ARG A 133 -2.81 15.08 1.46
C ARG A 133 -3.45 16.04 0.49
N ASN A 134 -4.73 16.27 0.68
CA ASN A 134 -5.32 17.59 0.50
C ASN A 134 -4.81 18.52 1.62
N VAL A 135 -3.53 18.84 1.63
CA VAL A 135 -3.06 19.98 2.43
C VAL A 135 -3.12 21.19 1.51
N PRO A 136 -4.12 22.06 1.68
CA PRO A 136 -4.17 23.29 0.97
C PRO A 136 -2.93 24.11 1.35
N ASN A 137 -2.11 24.49 0.38
CA ASN A 137 -1.01 25.42 0.60
C ASN A 137 0.00 25.04 1.69
N ASP A 138 0.62 23.90 1.61
CA ASP A 138 1.84 23.69 2.38
C ASP A 138 2.97 24.52 1.74
N ALA A 139 3.24 25.68 2.33
CA ALA A 139 4.38 26.52 1.99
C ALA A 139 5.74 25.84 2.25
N THR A 140 5.72 24.61 2.79
CA THR A 140 6.90 23.79 3.12
C THR A 140 7.29 22.81 2.02
N ARG A 141 6.75 22.94 0.82
CA ARG A 141 7.03 22.08 -0.34
C ARG A 141 8.52 22.02 -0.71
N ASP A 142 9.30 23.01 -0.31
CA ASP A 142 10.75 23.06 -0.54
C ASP A 142 11.56 22.21 0.46
N ASP A 143 10.94 21.66 1.50
CA ASP A 143 11.59 20.89 2.57
C ASP A 143 11.45 19.37 2.40
N SER A 144 11.20 18.87 1.20
CA SER A 144 11.18 17.42 0.93
C SER A 144 12.54 16.80 1.26
N GLN A 145 12.59 15.98 2.29
CA GLN A 145 13.81 15.26 2.71
C GLN A 145 13.70 13.78 2.37
N LEU A 146 14.82 13.18 2.02
CA LEU A 146 14.90 11.74 1.87
C LEU A 146 14.93 11.11 3.26
N MET A 147 13.92 10.27 3.55
CA MET A 147 13.79 9.58 4.83
C MET A 147 14.04 8.09 4.71
N VAL A 148 14.54 7.50 5.78
CA VAL A 148 14.60 6.05 5.94
C VAL A 148 13.20 5.54 6.18
N LEU A 149 12.67 4.77 5.23
CA LEU A 149 11.36 4.15 5.31
C LEU A 149 11.45 2.80 6.02
N ASP A 150 12.30 1.91 5.51
CA ASP A 150 12.55 0.60 6.10
C ASP A 150 14.06 0.44 6.36
N ALA A 151 14.43 -0.16 7.49
CA ALA A 151 15.80 -0.53 7.86
C ALA A 151 15.75 -1.83 8.68
N ILE A 152 15.86 -2.96 7.99
CA ILE A 152 15.53 -4.28 8.56
C ILE A 152 16.74 -5.19 8.52
N LEU A 153 17.07 -5.79 9.65
CA LEU A 153 17.96 -6.95 9.74
C LEU A 153 17.10 -8.22 9.68
N LYS A 154 17.41 -9.11 8.75
CA LYS A 154 16.62 -10.31 8.45
C LYS A 154 17.42 -11.58 8.84
N PHE A 155 16.86 -12.37 9.74
CA PHE A 155 17.42 -13.63 10.19
C PHE A 155 16.50 -14.78 9.79
N GLN A 156 16.95 -15.66 8.91
CA GLN A 156 16.26 -16.91 8.58
C GLN A 156 16.61 -17.96 9.64
N LEU A 157 15.72 -18.16 10.61
CA LEU A 157 15.94 -19.12 11.70
C LEU A 157 15.84 -20.57 11.23
N THR A 158 14.82 -20.84 10.41
CA THR A 158 14.62 -22.12 9.70
C THR A 158 14.18 -21.83 8.26
N ASP A 159 13.92 -22.86 7.48
CA ASP A 159 13.45 -22.68 6.10
C ASP A 159 12.06 -22.03 6.01
N ASN A 160 11.30 -22.02 7.10
CA ASN A 160 9.92 -21.51 7.13
C ASN A 160 9.66 -20.51 8.27
N VAL A 161 10.71 -20.08 9.00
CA VAL A 161 10.58 -19.14 10.13
C VAL A 161 11.69 -18.11 10.06
N ASN A 162 11.30 -16.84 10.13
CA ASN A 162 12.16 -15.69 10.03
C ASN A 162 11.97 -14.78 11.24
N LEU A 163 13.04 -14.12 11.66
CA LEU A 163 13.04 -13.02 12.62
C LEU A 163 13.57 -11.78 11.93
N TRP A 164 12.78 -10.72 11.93
CA TRP A 164 13.17 -9.42 11.44
C TRP A 164 13.25 -8.43 12.58
N VAL A 165 14.22 -7.53 12.53
CA VAL A 165 14.46 -6.53 13.57
C VAL A 165 14.82 -5.20 12.92
N GLY A 166 14.22 -4.12 13.38
CA GLY A 166 14.45 -2.76 12.92
C GLY A 166 13.15 -2.06 12.53
N ARG A 167 13.24 -1.06 11.65
CA ARG A 167 12.08 -0.31 11.14
C ARG A 167 11.44 -1.05 9.99
N MET A 168 10.14 -1.35 10.12
CA MET A 168 9.39 -2.10 9.12
C MET A 168 7.87 -1.85 9.24
N LEU A 169 7.10 -2.34 8.28
CA LEU A 169 5.65 -2.47 8.45
C LEU A 169 5.35 -3.55 9.51
N PRO A 170 4.66 -3.21 10.61
CA PRO A 170 4.15 -4.19 11.54
C PRO A 170 3.17 -5.16 10.85
N PRO A 171 2.97 -6.38 11.41
CA PRO A 171 1.85 -7.23 10.98
C PRO A 171 0.53 -6.47 10.99
N SER A 172 -0.05 -6.25 9.80
CA SER A 172 -1.23 -5.41 9.60
C SER A 172 -2.08 -5.92 8.44
N ASP A 173 -3.05 -5.14 7.97
CA ASP A 173 -3.91 -5.49 6.84
C ASP A 173 -3.14 -5.62 5.51
N ARG A 174 -3.80 -6.22 4.53
CA ARG A 174 -3.26 -6.40 3.18
C ARG A 174 -2.83 -5.08 2.58
N SER A 175 -3.70 -4.06 2.58
CA SER A 175 -3.43 -2.78 1.93
C SER A 175 -2.18 -2.09 2.47
N ASN A 176 -1.97 -2.11 3.80
CA ASN A 176 -0.76 -1.57 4.41
C ASN A 176 0.50 -2.37 4.01
N LEU A 177 0.39 -3.73 3.98
CA LEU A 177 1.50 -4.61 3.62
C LEU A 177 1.81 -4.67 2.12
N ASP A 178 0.94 -4.14 1.25
CA ASP A 178 1.19 -4.08 -0.20
C ASP A 178 2.15 -2.95 -0.57
N GLY A 179 2.03 -1.83 0.11
CA GLY A 179 2.72 -0.61 -0.26
C GLY A 179 2.21 0.02 -1.56
N PRO A 180 2.56 1.27 -1.86
CA PRO A 180 1.88 2.07 -2.89
C PRO A 180 2.08 1.59 -4.32
N PHE A 181 3.17 0.86 -4.60
CA PHE A 181 3.48 0.36 -5.94
C PHE A 181 2.72 -0.92 -6.31
N TYR A 182 2.17 -1.64 -5.31
CA TYR A 182 1.51 -2.93 -5.48
C TYR A 182 0.00 -2.87 -5.24
N LEU A 183 -0.52 -1.68 -4.93
CA LEU A 183 -1.96 -1.44 -4.86
C LEU A 183 -2.62 -1.61 -6.23
N ASN A 184 -3.83 -2.16 -6.24
CA ASN A 184 -4.68 -2.19 -7.42
C ASN A 184 -5.24 -0.79 -7.72
N ALA A 185 -5.78 -0.10 -6.72
CA ALA A 185 -6.14 1.31 -6.79
C ALA A 185 -4.88 2.21 -6.86
N TRP A 186 -5.05 3.48 -7.22
CA TRP A 186 -3.95 4.45 -7.20
C TRP A 186 -3.57 4.81 -5.77
N ASP A 187 -4.55 5.10 -4.96
CA ASP A 187 -4.36 5.49 -3.57
C ASP A 187 -4.77 4.37 -2.59
N PHE A 188 -4.21 4.39 -1.39
CA PHE A 188 -4.62 3.51 -0.31
C PHE A 188 -6.11 3.70 0.05
N PRO A 189 -6.78 2.73 0.68
CA PRO A 189 -8.07 2.97 1.30
C PRO A 189 -7.94 3.97 2.45
N PHE A 190 -9.02 4.61 2.85
CA PHE A 190 -9.04 5.57 3.96
C PHE A 190 -8.47 4.96 5.23
N SER A 191 -9.00 3.82 5.60
CA SER A 191 -8.59 3.09 6.76
C SER A 191 -7.59 2.06 6.34
N GLN A 192 -6.37 2.25 6.78
CA GLN A 192 -5.35 1.24 6.81
C GLN A 192 -5.22 0.80 8.26
N PHE A 193 -4.95 -0.47 8.44
CA PHE A 193 -4.63 -0.99 9.74
C PHE A 193 -3.24 -0.52 10.15
N GLY A 194 -3.19 0.62 10.78
CA GLY A 194 -1.98 1.19 11.34
C GLY A 194 -2.29 1.87 12.66
N TYR A 195 -1.37 1.79 13.60
CA TYR A 195 -1.45 2.61 14.79
C TYR A 195 -1.44 4.07 14.36
N SER A 196 -2.35 4.86 14.90
CA SER A 196 -2.40 6.28 14.64
C SER A 196 -1.04 6.90 14.94
N ASN A 197 -0.43 7.55 13.94
CA ASN A 197 0.84 8.28 14.01
C ASN A 197 2.12 7.50 13.74
N ILE A 198 2.10 6.22 13.43
CA ILE A 198 3.30 5.60 12.89
C ILE A 198 3.56 6.13 11.48
N PHE A 199 4.85 6.41 11.18
CA PHE A 199 5.24 7.03 9.91
C PHE A 199 4.98 6.10 8.73
N GLN A 200 4.07 6.48 7.84
CA GLN A 200 3.69 5.67 6.67
C GLN A 200 3.47 4.18 7.00
N GLY A 201 2.86 3.90 8.14
CA GLY A 201 2.59 2.55 8.61
C GLY A 201 3.80 1.78 9.16
N ARG A 202 5.00 2.40 9.27
CA ARG A 202 6.21 1.76 9.80
C ARG A 202 6.42 2.09 11.26
N ASP A 203 7.05 1.14 11.95
CA ASP A 203 7.46 1.30 13.33
C ASP A 203 8.76 0.53 13.62
N ASP A 204 9.46 0.91 14.67
CA ASP A 204 10.69 0.28 15.11
C ASP A 204 10.36 -0.88 16.04
N GLY A 205 10.88 -2.09 15.73
CA GLY A 205 10.53 -3.28 16.52
C GLY A 205 11.08 -4.58 15.96
N ALA A 206 10.39 -5.66 16.25
CA ALA A 206 10.75 -6.99 15.81
C ALA A 206 9.51 -7.81 15.42
N THR A 207 9.63 -8.59 14.36
CA THR A 207 8.60 -9.53 13.92
C THR A 207 9.17 -10.93 13.73
N LEU A 208 8.55 -11.91 14.38
CA LEU A 208 8.71 -13.32 14.09
C LEU A 208 7.60 -13.74 13.12
N TRP A 209 7.97 -14.30 11.97
CA TRP A 209 7.00 -14.69 10.96
C TRP A 209 7.37 -15.98 10.26
N GLY A 210 6.38 -16.62 9.69
CA GLY A 210 6.61 -17.87 8.99
C GLY A 210 5.48 -18.24 8.05
N GLU A 211 5.78 -19.25 7.21
CA GLU A 211 4.83 -19.77 6.26
C GLU A 211 4.87 -21.29 6.16
N ARG A 212 3.79 -21.89 5.65
CA ARG A 212 3.67 -23.32 5.36
C ARG A 212 3.11 -23.53 3.96
N CYS A 213 3.50 -24.64 3.35
CA CYS A 213 3.06 -25.04 2.01
C CYS A 213 3.29 -23.93 0.95
N GLY A 214 4.46 -23.24 1.02
CA GLY A 214 4.87 -22.21 0.08
C GLY A 214 3.97 -20.97 0.12
N GLY A 215 3.48 -20.56 1.30
CA GLY A 215 2.61 -19.40 1.46
C GLY A 215 1.11 -19.69 1.40
N LYS A 216 0.68 -20.97 1.46
CA LYS A 216 -0.74 -21.32 1.65
C LYS A 216 -1.26 -20.89 3.03
N PHE A 217 -0.41 -20.93 4.02
CA PHE A 217 -0.67 -20.43 5.36
C PHE A 217 0.52 -19.57 5.79
N LYS A 218 0.23 -18.35 6.22
CA LYS A 218 1.22 -17.40 6.75
C LYS A 218 0.79 -16.96 8.14
N TRP A 219 1.77 -16.66 8.99
CA TRP A 219 1.57 -16.09 10.31
C TRP A 219 2.70 -15.11 10.64
N GLN A 220 2.36 -14.05 11.36
CA GLN A 220 3.26 -12.98 11.76
C GLN A 220 2.90 -12.57 13.19
N ILE A 221 3.89 -12.37 14.06
CA ILE A 221 3.73 -11.85 15.42
C ILE A 221 4.83 -10.82 15.62
N GLY A 222 4.46 -9.61 15.98
CA GLY A 222 5.38 -8.49 16.15
C GLY A 222 5.24 -7.79 17.48
N VAL A 223 6.33 -7.14 17.89
CA VAL A 223 6.40 -6.24 19.04
C VAL A 223 7.13 -4.98 18.58
N PHE A 224 6.51 -3.81 18.80
CA PHE A 224 6.95 -2.53 18.29
C PHE A 224 6.85 -1.44 19.35
N ASP A 225 7.53 -0.32 19.13
CA ASP A 225 7.48 0.81 20.07
C ASP A 225 6.07 1.40 20.18
N GLY A 226 5.28 1.40 19.09
CA GLY A 226 3.95 1.99 19.05
C GLY A 226 4.01 3.52 19.04
N GLU A 227 5.15 4.11 18.68
CA GLU A 227 5.37 5.53 18.63
C GLU A 227 5.64 6.00 17.19
N SER A 228 5.33 7.26 16.92
CA SER A 228 5.64 7.86 15.63
C SER A 228 7.15 8.01 15.47
N SER A 229 7.77 7.18 14.66
CA SER A 229 9.19 7.32 14.28
C SER A 229 9.46 8.51 13.35
N GLY A 230 8.43 9.28 12.96
CA GLY A 230 8.52 10.38 12.01
C GLY A 230 8.86 11.75 12.60
N GLY A 231 9.28 11.84 13.86
CA GLY A 231 9.75 13.09 14.46
C GLY A 231 8.67 14.13 14.76
N VAL A 232 7.41 13.84 14.56
CA VAL A 232 6.32 14.57 15.17
C VAL A 232 6.04 13.85 16.49
N ALA A 233 6.84 14.14 17.50
CA ALA A 233 6.44 13.84 18.85
C ALA A 233 5.04 14.42 19.02
N TYR A 234 4.04 13.59 19.27
CA TYR A 234 2.83 14.06 19.87
C TYR A 234 3.25 14.58 21.23
N GLU A 235 3.39 15.90 21.33
CA GLU A 235 3.57 16.55 22.61
C GLU A 235 2.37 16.17 23.44
N GLY A 236 2.54 15.23 24.38
CA GLY A 236 1.53 14.82 25.31
C GLY A 236 1.16 13.35 25.34
N HIS A 237 1.84 12.50 24.64
CA HIS A 237 1.79 11.08 24.98
C HIS A 237 2.23 10.91 26.43
N PRO A 238 1.43 10.22 27.28
CA PRO A 238 1.95 9.76 28.55
C PRO A 238 3.23 9.00 28.26
N ALA A 239 4.27 9.24 29.03
CA ALA A 239 5.58 8.61 28.89
C ALA A 239 5.50 7.14 29.34
N THR A 240 4.66 6.34 28.68
CA THR A 240 4.60 4.91 28.92
C THR A 240 5.48 4.20 27.91
N ASP A 241 6.44 3.43 28.41
CA ASP A 241 7.31 2.57 27.62
C ASP A 241 6.60 1.26 27.21
N ASN A 242 5.26 1.25 27.11
CA ASN A 242 4.51 0.06 26.76
C ASN A 242 4.64 -0.23 25.27
N LEU A 243 5.03 -1.45 24.94
CA LEU A 243 5.20 -1.90 23.58
C LEU A 243 3.85 -2.26 22.94
N MET A 244 3.73 -1.99 21.66
CA MET A 244 2.62 -2.40 20.82
C MET A 244 2.82 -3.86 20.35
N MET A 245 1.80 -4.68 20.48
CA MET A 245 1.77 -6.07 20.00
C MET A 245 0.90 -6.18 18.77
N ASN A 246 1.40 -6.86 17.73
CA ASN A 246 0.71 -7.08 16.48
C ASN A 246 0.73 -8.55 16.10
N GLY A 247 -0.34 -8.99 15.46
CA GLY A 247 -0.43 -10.34 14.92
C GLY A 247 -1.22 -10.38 13.62
N ARG A 248 -0.80 -11.27 12.69
CA ARG A 248 -1.52 -11.52 11.45
C ARG A 248 -1.48 -13.00 11.09
N VAL A 249 -2.59 -13.50 10.58
CA VAL A 249 -2.67 -14.83 9.94
C VAL A 249 -3.33 -14.69 8.58
N VAL A 250 -2.83 -15.46 7.59
CA VAL A 250 -3.38 -15.48 6.23
C VAL A 250 -3.52 -16.91 5.76
N VAL A 251 -4.67 -17.21 5.14
CA VAL A 251 -4.93 -18.49 4.48
C VAL A 251 -5.18 -18.24 2.99
N ASN A 252 -4.36 -18.85 2.13
CA ASN A 252 -4.49 -18.82 0.69
C ASN A 252 -5.15 -20.12 0.21
N LEU A 253 -6.42 -20.07 -0.13
CA LEU A 253 -7.22 -21.25 -0.48
C LEU A 253 -6.93 -21.78 -1.89
N LEU A 254 -6.55 -20.90 -2.83
CA LEU A 254 -6.19 -21.24 -4.20
C LEU A 254 -4.65 -21.21 -4.38
N ASP A 255 -4.10 -20.36 -5.20
CA ASP A 255 -2.65 -20.27 -5.37
C ASP A 255 -1.96 -19.74 -4.10
N PRO A 256 -0.74 -20.15 -3.81
CA PRO A 256 0.01 -19.68 -2.64
C PRO A 256 0.54 -18.25 -2.86
N GLU A 257 0.68 -17.52 -1.74
CA GLU A 257 1.25 -16.19 -1.68
C GLU A 257 2.41 -16.19 -0.66
N PRO A 258 3.64 -16.53 -1.08
CA PRO A 258 4.77 -16.60 -0.17
C PRO A 258 5.26 -15.19 0.26
N GLY A 259 6.03 -15.17 1.35
CA GLY A 259 6.68 -13.97 1.85
C GLY A 259 5.86 -13.19 2.88
N TYR A 260 6.48 -12.15 3.43
CA TYR A 260 5.89 -11.29 4.46
C TYR A 260 4.85 -10.35 3.88
N TYR A 261 5.19 -9.69 2.78
CA TYR A 261 4.35 -8.72 2.07
C TYR A 261 3.40 -9.38 1.08
N ASN A 262 2.50 -8.60 0.51
CA ASN A 262 1.48 -9.04 -0.44
C ASN A 262 1.33 -8.05 -1.60
N ALA A 263 0.28 -8.24 -2.43
CA ALA A 263 -0.21 -7.26 -3.40
C ALA A 263 -1.73 -7.30 -3.51
N SER A 264 -2.32 -6.18 -3.91
CA SER A 264 -3.76 -6.06 -4.20
C SER A 264 -4.16 -6.66 -5.54
N THR A 265 -3.22 -6.99 -6.40
CA THR A 265 -3.45 -7.65 -7.70
C THR A 265 -2.20 -8.34 -8.18
N TYR A 266 -2.36 -9.38 -8.97
CA TYR A 266 -1.31 -10.14 -9.64
C TYR A 266 -1.43 -10.04 -11.17
N TYR A 267 -2.39 -9.26 -11.66
CA TYR A 267 -2.70 -9.10 -13.08
C TYR A 267 -2.92 -10.43 -13.82
N GLY A 268 -3.40 -11.46 -13.10
CA GLY A 268 -3.69 -12.79 -13.63
C GLY A 268 -2.55 -13.80 -13.57
N GLU A 269 -1.41 -13.45 -12.96
CA GLU A 269 -0.33 -14.42 -12.73
C GLU A 269 -0.70 -15.47 -11.70
N LYS A 270 -1.68 -15.15 -10.83
CA LYS A 270 -2.21 -16.05 -9.80
C LYS A 270 -3.74 -16.18 -9.91
N ASN A 271 -4.23 -17.37 -9.56
CA ASN A 271 -5.62 -17.61 -9.24
C ASN A 271 -5.71 -17.70 -7.71
N ILE A 272 -5.93 -16.57 -7.05
CA ILE A 272 -5.78 -16.46 -5.60
C ILE A 272 -7.12 -16.20 -4.90
N LEU A 273 -7.28 -16.80 -3.72
CA LEU A 273 -8.26 -16.44 -2.71
C LEU A 273 -7.55 -16.43 -1.37
N ALA A 274 -7.18 -15.24 -0.93
CA ALA A 274 -6.52 -14.98 0.34
C ALA A 274 -7.52 -14.42 1.34
N ILE A 275 -7.48 -14.90 2.57
CA ILE A 275 -8.25 -14.38 3.70
C ILE A 275 -7.26 -14.10 4.82
N GLY A 276 -7.20 -12.84 5.27
CA GLY A 276 -6.30 -12.36 6.30
C GLY A 276 -7.06 -11.84 7.51
N LEU A 277 -6.55 -12.11 8.71
CA LEU A 277 -6.99 -11.53 9.97
C LEU A 277 -5.78 -10.94 10.67
N ALA A 278 -5.85 -9.67 11.06
CA ALA A 278 -4.82 -9.04 11.88
C ALA A 278 -5.42 -8.39 13.12
N ALA A 279 -4.61 -8.27 14.17
CA ALA A 279 -4.96 -7.58 15.41
C ALA A 279 -3.76 -6.85 15.97
N MET A 280 -4.03 -5.76 16.69
CA MET A 280 -3.05 -4.87 17.28
C MET A 280 -3.55 -4.44 18.66
N HIS A 281 -2.64 -4.35 19.62
CA HIS A 281 -2.95 -3.89 20.96
C HIS A 281 -1.76 -3.16 21.58
N ARG A 282 -2.04 -2.02 22.23
CA ARG A 282 -1.07 -1.31 23.06
C ARG A 282 -1.75 -0.90 24.38
N HIS A 283 -1.14 -1.30 25.51
CA HIS A 283 -1.58 -0.91 26.82
C HIS A 283 -1.15 0.52 27.12
N ASP A 284 -2.03 1.33 27.77
CA ASP A 284 -1.80 2.73 28.09
C ASP A 284 -1.31 3.54 26.87
N ALA A 285 -1.97 3.37 25.74
CA ALA A 285 -1.54 3.91 24.45
C ALA A 285 -1.82 5.40 24.28
N LEU A 286 -2.86 5.89 24.91
CA LEU A 286 -3.41 7.23 24.72
C LEU A 286 -3.78 7.88 26.06
N SER A 287 -3.85 9.21 26.10
CA SER A 287 -4.36 9.95 27.26
C SER A 287 -5.88 10.03 27.19
N ASP A 288 -6.56 9.91 28.33
CA ASP A 288 -7.99 10.20 28.48
C ASP A 288 -8.32 11.71 28.60
N GLY A 289 -7.29 12.57 28.53
CA GLY A 289 -7.43 14.03 28.73
C GLY A 289 -7.72 14.48 30.15
N ALA A 290 -7.94 13.54 31.08
CA ALA A 290 -8.17 13.81 32.51
C ALA A 290 -6.96 13.43 33.38
N GLY A 291 -5.87 13.00 32.78
CA GLY A 291 -4.65 12.55 33.44
C GLY A 291 -4.58 11.03 33.65
N GLY A 292 -5.51 10.28 33.09
CA GLY A 292 -5.45 8.82 32.93
C GLY A 292 -4.94 8.41 31.55
N GLU A 293 -4.69 7.11 31.40
CA GLU A 293 -4.23 6.47 30.20
C GLU A 293 -5.22 5.37 29.79
N VAL A 294 -5.38 5.15 28.49
CA VAL A 294 -6.31 4.16 27.93
C VAL A 294 -5.60 3.27 26.91
N ASP A 295 -6.08 2.04 26.80
CA ASP A 295 -5.57 1.08 25.84
C ASP A 295 -6.04 1.39 24.43
N TYR A 296 -5.24 1.00 23.45
CA TYR A 296 -5.64 0.94 22.05
C TYR A 296 -5.73 -0.49 21.58
N THR A 297 -6.82 -0.84 20.92
CA THR A 297 -7.02 -2.14 20.30
C THR A 297 -7.64 -1.95 18.93
N SER A 298 -7.18 -2.73 17.96
CA SER A 298 -7.83 -2.78 16.65
C SER A 298 -7.68 -4.16 16.04
N TRP A 299 -8.59 -4.49 15.14
CA TRP A 299 -8.51 -5.70 14.33
C TRP A 299 -9.07 -5.46 12.95
N ASN A 300 -8.64 -6.28 11.98
CA ASN A 300 -9.19 -6.24 10.64
C ASN A 300 -9.34 -7.65 10.05
N LEU A 301 -10.29 -7.75 9.13
CA LEU A 301 -10.47 -8.90 8.24
C LEU A 301 -10.33 -8.44 6.81
N ASP A 302 -9.43 -9.03 6.04
CA ASP A 302 -9.22 -8.70 4.63
C ASP A 302 -9.35 -9.93 3.73
N VAL A 303 -9.79 -9.70 2.49
CA VAL A 303 -9.96 -10.72 1.46
C VAL A 303 -9.46 -10.20 0.12
N LEU A 304 -8.67 -11.02 -0.58
CA LEU A 304 -8.35 -10.83 -1.99
C LEU A 304 -8.80 -12.07 -2.78
N PHE A 305 -9.61 -11.85 -3.79
CA PHE A 305 -9.93 -12.83 -4.82
C PHE A 305 -9.50 -12.31 -6.17
N GLU A 306 -8.61 -13.01 -6.86
CA GLU A 306 -8.25 -12.72 -8.24
C GLU A 306 -8.29 -13.98 -9.08
N LYS A 307 -8.88 -13.87 -10.27
CA LYS A 307 -9.05 -15.01 -11.17
C LYS A 307 -8.81 -14.62 -12.63
N PRO A 308 -7.84 -15.27 -13.30
CA PRO A 308 -7.76 -15.26 -14.76
C PRO A 308 -8.99 -15.93 -15.36
N LEU A 309 -9.62 -15.29 -16.34
CA LEU A 309 -10.81 -15.78 -17.03
C LEU A 309 -10.45 -16.44 -18.37
N ALA A 310 -11.36 -17.25 -18.89
CA ALA A 310 -11.17 -17.99 -20.14
C ALA A 310 -10.94 -17.08 -21.37
N ASN A 311 -11.41 -15.82 -21.30
CA ASN A 311 -11.17 -14.81 -22.34
C ASN A 311 -9.84 -14.05 -22.17
N CYS A 312 -8.91 -14.52 -21.32
CA CYS A 312 -7.66 -13.85 -20.97
C CYS A 312 -7.83 -12.51 -20.22
N GLY A 313 -9.05 -12.15 -19.81
CA GLY A 313 -9.29 -11.07 -18.86
C GLY A 313 -8.99 -11.52 -17.45
N VAL A 314 -8.86 -10.56 -16.50
CA VAL A 314 -8.65 -10.87 -15.08
C VAL A 314 -9.69 -10.11 -14.26
N ALA A 315 -10.42 -10.84 -13.42
CA ALA A 315 -11.32 -10.25 -12.44
C ALA A 315 -10.68 -10.28 -11.06
N THR A 316 -10.70 -9.12 -10.36
CA THR A 316 -10.17 -8.99 -9.01
C THR A 316 -11.23 -8.38 -8.11
N ILE A 317 -11.39 -8.92 -6.91
CA ILE A 317 -12.19 -8.35 -5.83
C ILE A 317 -11.31 -8.28 -4.60
N GLU A 318 -11.24 -7.12 -3.98
CA GLU A 318 -10.56 -6.91 -2.71
C GLU A 318 -11.54 -6.23 -1.74
N ALA A 319 -11.51 -6.65 -0.49
CA ALA A 319 -12.34 -6.06 0.55
C ALA A 319 -11.64 -6.16 1.90
N ALA A 320 -11.91 -5.19 2.77
CA ALA A 320 -11.50 -5.25 4.16
C ALA A 320 -12.55 -4.59 5.06
N TYR A 321 -12.61 -5.07 6.29
CA TYR A 321 -13.35 -4.49 7.39
C TYR A 321 -12.37 -4.24 8.54
N TYR A 322 -12.54 -3.11 9.21
CA TYR A 322 -11.70 -2.64 10.31
C TYR A 322 -12.56 -2.24 11.50
N ASP A 323 -12.06 -2.51 12.67
CA ASP A 323 -12.63 -2.07 13.94
C ASP A 323 -11.50 -1.47 14.76
N PHE A 324 -11.69 -0.22 15.20
CA PHE A 324 -10.71 0.56 15.95
C PHE A 324 -11.32 1.00 17.26
N ASP A 325 -10.65 0.68 18.36
CA ASP A 325 -11.06 1.04 19.71
C ASP A 325 -9.90 1.71 20.45
N ASP A 326 -10.02 3.01 20.65
CA ASP A 326 -9.10 3.81 21.45
C ASP A 326 -9.61 4.05 22.88
N ASN A 327 -10.68 3.37 23.29
CA ASN A 327 -11.33 3.49 24.61
C ASN A 327 -11.67 4.94 24.99
N GLY A 328 -11.96 5.79 24.00
CA GLY A 328 -12.24 7.22 24.22
C GLY A 328 -11.00 8.07 24.49
N GLY A 329 -9.82 7.57 24.13
CA GLY A 329 -8.57 8.28 24.28
C GLY A 329 -8.54 9.57 23.46
N LEU A 330 -8.07 10.65 24.09
CA LEU A 330 -7.79 11.92 23.42
C LEU A 330 -6.34 11.90 22.95
N SER A 331 -6.13 12.36 21.75
CA SER A 331 -4.87 12.14 21.07
C SER A 331 -3.78 13.15 21.36
N ASP A 332 -4.05 14.20 22.11
CA ASP A 332 -3.01 15.10 22.55
C ASP A 332 -3.19 15.53 24.01
N ALA A 333 -2.08 15.89 24.66
CA ALA A 333 -2.07 16.35 26.05
C ALA A 333 -2.80 17.68 26.25
N THR A 334 -3.17 18.37 25.20
CA THR A 334 -3.87 19.65 25.28
C THR A 334 -5.37 19.48 25.35
N GLY A 335 -5.88 18.23 25.18
CA GLY A 335 -7.31 17.95 25.06
C GLY A 335 -7.93 18.53 23.79
N ALA A 336 -7.11 18.97 22.85
CA ALA A 336 -7.58 19.36 21.54
C ALA A 336 -8.00 18.11 20.77
N ALA A 337 -9.25 18.11 20.32
CA ALA A 337 -9.70 17.08 19.40
C ALA A 337 -8.73 17.02 18.23
N ILE A 338 -8.21 15.83 17.94
CA ILE A 338 -7.50 15.65 16.69
C ILE A 338 -8.51 15.92 15.60
N THR A 339 -8.26 16.97 14.83
CA THR A 339 -8.89 17.11 13.53
C THR A 339 -8.35 15.95 12.69
N LEU A 340 -9.11 14.88 12.63
CA LEU A 340 -8.84 13.74 11.77
C LEU A 340 -8.87 14.24 10.33
N PRO A 341 -7.74 14.32 9.64
CA PRO A 341 -7.84 14.29 8.20
C PRO A 341 -8.49 12.96 7.85
N PRO A 342 -9.41 12.88 6.87
CA PRO A 342 -10.13 11.65 6.55
C PRO A 342 -9.25 10.46 6.19
N HIS A 343 -7.94 10.57 6.27
CA HIS A 343 -7.05 9.66 5.57
C HIS A 343 -6.00 8.93 6.40
N ASN A 344 -5.85 9.15 7.70
CA ASN A 344 -4.69 8.58 8.39
C ASN A 344 -4.86 8.16 9.84
N ALA A 345 -6.03 8.24 10.42
CA ALA A 345 -6.15 7.88 11.82
C ALA A 345 -7.58 7.51 12.19
N ALA A 346 -8.10 6.45 11.60
CA ALA A 346 -9.22 5.77 12.19
C ALA A 346 -8.78 5.27 13.56
N ARG A 347 -9.21 5.95 14.62
CA ARG A 347 -8.84 5.63 15.99
C ARG A 347 -9.96 4.94 16.71
N GLN A 348 -11.17 5.38 16.45
CA GLN A 348 -12.37 4.82 17.04
C GLN A 348 -13.47 4.76 16.01
N GLY A 349 -14.12 3.59 15.91
CA GLY A 349 -15.19 3.34 14.99
C GLY A 349 -14.89 2.19 14.03
N GLU A 350 -15.72 2.07 13.04
CA GLU A 350 -15.68 0.98 12.08
C GLU A 350 -15.40 1.51 10.67
N SER A 351 -14.68 0.74 9.87
CA SER A 351 -14.45 1.09 8.47
C SER A 351 -14.46 -0.14 7.58
N TYR A 352 -14.86 0.05 6.33
CA TYR A 352 -14.73 -1.00 5.34
C TYR A 352 -14.48 -0.42 3.94
N PHE A 353 -13.94 -1.24 3.08
CA PHE A 353 -13.95 -0.99 1.65
C PHE A 353 -14.25 -2.26 0.87
N ILE A 354 -14.76 -2.06 -0.35
CA ILE A 354 -14.87 -3.08 -1.37
C ILE A 354 -14.38 -2.51 -2.70
N LEU A 355 -13.50 -3.25 -3.35
CA LEU A 355 -12.91 -2.91 -4.64
C LEU A 355 -13.20 -4.03 -5.63
N GLY A 356 -13.63 -3.67 -6.82
CA GLY A 356 -13.75 -4.57 -7.95
C GLY A 356 -12.95 -4.05 -9.14
N SER A 357 -12.20 -4.92 -9.83
CA SER A 357 -11.51 -4.53 -11.05
C SER A 357 -11.58 -5.60 -12.12
N TYR A 358 -11.45 -5.14 -13.37
CA TYR A 358 -11.38 -6.02 -14.54
C TYR A 358 -10.27 -5.56 -15.48
N LEU A 359 -9.24 -6.39 -15.63
CA LEU A 359 -8.17 -6.19 -16.62
C LEU A 359 -8.61 -6.80 -17.94
N PHE A 360 -8.74 -5.95 -18.97
CA PHE A 360 -9.21 -6.37 -20.29
C PHE A 360 -8.17 -7.25 -20.98
N PRO A 361 -8.60 -8.26 -21.77
CA PRO A 361 -7.70 -9.20 -22.44
C PRO A 361 -6.86 -8.56 -23.54
N ASN A 362 -7.40 -7.54 -24.21
CA ASN A 362 -6.80 -6.97 -25.40
C ASN A 362 -5.63 -6.04 -25.06
N GLN A 363 -4.50 -6.26 -25.69
CA GLN A 363 -3.41 -5.29 -25.68
C GLN A 363 -3.72 -4.14 -26.64
N CYS A 364 -3.30 -2.96 -26.28
CA CYS A 364 -3.27 -1.77 -27.12
C CYS A 364 -1.94 -1.05 -26.97
N CYS A 365 -1.62 -0.15 -27.90
CA CYS A 365 -0.41 0.65 -27.82
C CYS A 365 -0.78 2.13 -27.67
N ILE A 366 -0.33 2.77 -26.60
CA ILE A 366 -0.42 4.21 -26.40
C ILE A 366 0.99 4.79 -26.50
N LEU A 367 1.21 5.77 -27.37
CA LEU A 367 2.51 6.39 -27.60
C LEU A 367 3.64 5.38 -27.91
N GLY A 368 3.31 4.25 -28.57
CA GLY A 368 4.27 3.20 -28.90
C GLY A 368 4.59 2.24 -27.73
N LEU A 369 3.97 2.41 -26.60
CA LEU A 369 4.12 1.52 -25.43
C LEU A 369 2.95 0.53 -25.39
N PRO A 370 3.20 -0.79 -25.41
CA PRO A 370 2.14 -1.80 -25.30
C PRO A 370 1.60 -1.86 -23.87
N GLY A 371 0.31 -2.12 -23.73
CA GLY A 371 -0.31 -2.24 -22.42
C GLY A 371 -1.74 -2.77 -22.50
N ARG A 372 -2.37 -2.97 -21.34
CA ARG A 372 -3.76 -3.42 -21.20
C ARG A 372 -4.53 -2.43 -20.34
N PHE A 373 -5.77 -2.15 -20.69
CA PHE A 373 -6.65 -1.38 -19.84
C PHE A 373 -7.21 -2.22 -18.69
N GLN A 374 -7.40 -1.57 -17.54
CA GLN A 374 -8.10 -2.11 -16.40
C GLN A 374 -9.09 -1.07 -15.89
N ALA A 375 -10.37 -1.46 -15.80
CA ALA A 375 -11.37 -0.66 -15.11
C ALA A 375 -11.46 -1.11 -13.66
N LEU A 376 -11.60 -0.16 -12.74
CA LEU A 376 -11.67 -0.40 -11.31
C LEU A 376 -12.71 0.52 -10.67
N THR A 377 -13.42 0.02 -9.69
CA THR A 377 -14.25 0.80 -8.78
C THR A 377 -13.98 0.38 -7.35
N ARG A 378 -13.96 1.33 -6.42
CA ARG A 378 -13.86 1.09 -4.99
C ARG A 378 -14.87 1.99 -4.26
N TYR A 379 -15.65 1.40 -3.39
CA TYR A 379 -16.42 2.10 -2.37
C TYR A 379 -15.78 1.88 -1.02
N GLN A 380 -15.75 2.91 -0.19
CA GLN A 380 -15.16 2.87 1.14
C GLN A 380 -15.95 3.78 2.09
N GLU A 381 -16.04 3.37 3.34
CA GLU A 381 -16.78 4.07 4.38
C GLU A 381 -16.05 3.97 5.71
N TYR A 382 -16.09 5.04 6.47
CA TYR A 382 -15.58 5.11 7.82
C TYR A 382 -16.61 5.81 8.71
N ASP A 383 -17.18 5.04 9.64
CA ASP A 383 -18.02 5.52 10.72
C ASP A 383 -17.16 5.76 11.95
N HIS A 384 -16.88 7.02 12.26
CA HIS A 384 -16.16 7.37 13.46
C HIS A 384 -17.09 7.71 14.61
N ASP A 385 -16.77 7.23 15.79
CA ASP A 385 -17.45 7.59 17.03
C ASP A 385 -17.12 9.02 17.45
N ALA A 386 -17.92 9.56 18.37
CA ALA A 386 -17.64 10.85 18.97
C ALA A 386 -16.39 10.77 19.86
N VAL A 387 -15.38 11.61 19.60
CA VAL A 387 -14.15 11.69 20.39
C VAL A 387 -13.89 13.14 20.80
N GLY A 388 -13.88 13.40 22.10
CA GLY A 388 -13.69 14.75 22.62
C GLY A 388 -14.74 15.74 22.11
N ALA A 389 -14.31 16.75 21.38
CA ALA A 389 -15.19 17.76 20.76
C ALA A 389 -15.64 17.39 19.33
N VAL A 390 -15.13 16.31 18.77
CA VAL A 390 -15.52 15.82 17.44
C VAL A 390 -16.78 14.97 17.57
N ALA A 391 -17.84 15.37 16.88
CA ALA A 391 -19.08 14.59 16.85
C ALA A 391 -18.88 13.32 16.01
N ALA A 392 -19.61 12.25 16.36
CA ALA A 392 -19.69 11.07 15.51
C ALA A 392 -20.15 11.43 14.10
N GLY A 393 -19.65 10.69 13.10
CA GLY A 393 -20.04 10.94 11.72
C GLY A 393 -19.50 9.90 10.77
N THR A 394 -20.02 9.88 9.54
CA THR A 394 -19.66 8.97 8.48
C THR A 394 -18.93 9.73 7.38
N THR A 395 -17.80 9.19 6.94
CA THR A 395 -17.06 9.65 5.76
C THR A 395 -17.05 8.52 4.75
N ASP A 396 -17.48 8.80 3.53
CA ASP A 396 -17.46 7.79 2.47
C ASP A 396 -16.88 8.31 1.16
N ALA A 397 -16.41 7.41 0.31
CA ALA A 397 -15.96 7.75 -1.03
C ALA A 397 -16.21 6.64 -2.04
N LEU A 398 -16.44 7.09 -3.26
CA LEU A 398 -16.51 6.26 -4.46
C LEU A 398 -15.38 6.63 -5.41
N ASP A 399 -14.51 5.67 -5.69
CA ASP A 399 -13.47 5.79 -6.73
C ASP A 399 -13.92 5.09 -8.01
N LEU A 400 -13.79 5.77 -9.13
CA LEU A 400 -13.84 5.21 -10.48
C LEU A 400 -12.47 5.40 -11.14
N GLN A 401 -11.84 4.31 -11.54
CA GLN A 401 -10.48 4.35 -12.02
C GLN A 401 -10.31 3.59 -13.34
N LEU A 402 -9.51 4.15 -14.22
CA LEU A 402 -9.03 3.51 -15.44
C LEU A 402 -7.51 3.47 -15.41
N ASN A 403 -6.96 2.26 -15.41
CA ASN A 403 -5.53 2.02 -15.47
C ASN A 403 -5.12 1.60 -16.87
N TYR A 404 -3.95 2.04 -17.31
CA TYR A 404 -3.20 1.50 -18.44
C TYR A 404 -1.97 0.79 -17.91
N ILE A 405 -2.03 -0.54 -17.84
CA ILE A 405 -1.00 -1.41 -17.29
C ILE A 405 -0.03 -1.79 -18.41
N MET A 406 1.19 -1.26 -18.39
CA MET A 406 2.24 -1.51 -19.38
C MET A 406 3.11 -2.71 -18.99
N PHE A 407 3.63 -2.74 -17.76
CA PHE A 407 4.53 -3.77 -17.27
C PHE A 407 4.16 -4.19 -15.82
N GLY A 408 2.92 -4.66 -15.61
CA GLY A 408 2.45 -5.04 -14.28
C GLY A 408 2.62 -3.90 -13.28
N HIS A 409 3.18 -4.20 -12.11
CA HIS A 409 3.48 -3.20 -11.09
C HIS A 409 4.64 -2.26 -11.44
N LYS A 410 5.43 -2.57 -12.46
CA LYS A 410 6.62 -1.78 -12.83
C LYS A 410 6.27 -0.49 -13.55
N ALA A 411 5.22 -0.49 -14.37
CA ALA A 411 4.83 0.71 -15.11
C ALA A 411 3.34 0.74 -15.38
N ARG A 412 2.67 1.79 -14.90
CA ARG A 412 1.25 2.06 -15.17
C ARG A 412 0.96 3.55 -15.24
N ILE A 413 -0.12 3.90 -15.94
CA ILE A 413 -0.77 5.21 -15.90
C ILE A 413 -2.18 4.99 -15.38
N SER A 414 -2.63 5.85 -14.47
CA SER A 414 -3.95 5.76 -13.84
C SER A 414 -4.68 7.08 -13.98
N ALA A 415 -5.96 7.03 -14.33
CA ALA A 415 -6.89 8.14 -14.24
C ALA A 415 -7.96 7.77 -13.23
N VAL A 416 -8.14 8.59 -12.20
CA VAL A 416 -9.04 8.33 -11.07
C VAL A 416 -9.97 9.51 -10.91
N TRP A 417 -11.24 9.26 -10.72
CA TRP A 417 -12.21 10.19 -10.19
C TRP A 417 -12.71 9.66 -8.86
N THR A 418 -12.62 10.50 -7.83
CA THR A 418 -13.08 10.19 -6.48
C THR A 418 -14.15 11.19 -6.10
N GLN A 419 -15.30 10.69 -5.67
CA GLN A 419 -16.32 11.46 -4.98
C GLN A 419 -16.18 11.17 -3.49
N LEU A 420 -15.98 12.22 -2.70
CA LEU A 420 -15.74 12.14 -1.26
C LEU A 420 -16.83 12.92 -0.53
N ASP A 421 -17.52 12.27 0.41
CA ASP A 421 -18.39 12.93 1.39
C ASP A 421 -17.75 12.81 2.77
N THR A 422 -17.40 13.94 3.38
CA THR A 422 -16.72 13.98 4.67
C THR A 422 -17.69 14.43 5.76
N ALA A 423 -17.75 13.69 6.85
CA ALA A 423 -18.54 14.00 8.02
C ALA A 423 -18.33 15.47 8.48
N GLY A 424 -19.42 16.23 8.58
CA GLY A 424 -19.39 17.62 9.04
C GLY A 424 -18.88 18.65 8.01
N ALA A 425 -18.39 18.24 6.84
CA ALA A 425 -18.11 19.11 5.73
C ALA A 425 -19.39 19.33 4.94
N GLY A 426 -19.73 20.54 4.58
CA GLY A 426 -21.03 20.91 4.01
C GLY A 426 -21.29 20.47 2.57
N GLY A 427 -20.75 19.36 2.09
CA GLY A 427 -20.99 18.85 0.74
C GLY A 427 -19.99 17.80 0.24
N GLU A 428 -20.29 17.21 -0.90
CA GLU A 428 -19.44 16.28 -1.64
C GLU A 428 -18.28 17.01 -2.31
N ASP A 429 -17.09 16.44 -2.31
CA ASP A 429 -15.90 16.90 -3.01
C ASP A 429 -15.56 15.95 -4.16
N ASP A 430 -15.37 16.51 -5.35
CA ASP A 430 -14.87 15.77 -6.51
C ASP A 430 -13.35 15.97 -6.65
N LEU A 431 -12.62 14.85 -6.62
CA LEU A 431 -11.17 14.80 -6.84
C LEU A 431 -10.87 14.06 -8.15
N PHE A 432 -10.08 14.66 -9.01
CA PHE A 432 -9.57 14.02 -10.23
C PHE A 432 -8.05 13.87 -10.14
N THR A 433 -7.56 12.66 -10.40
CA THR A 433 -6.13 12.34 -10.36
C THR A 433 -5.69 11.69 -11.67
N ILE A 434 -4.57 12.13 -12.22
CA ILE A 434 -3.83 11.41 -13.26
C ILE A 434 -2.47 11.07 -12.68
N GLY A 435 -2.19 9.78 -12.52
CA GLY A 435 -0.96 9.29 -11.91
C GLY A 435 -0.13 8.46 -12.87
N THR A 436 1.19 8.52 -12.69
CA THR A 436 2.16 7.69 -13.39
C THR A 436 3.08 6.99 -12.42
N GLN A 437 3.36 5.71 -12.66
CA GLN A 437 4.22 4.89 -11.85
C GLN A 437 5.29 4.23 -12.69
N LEU A 438 6.52 4.24 -12.17
CA LEU A 438 7.64 3.47 -12.72
C LEU A 438 8.49 2.92 -11.57
N GLN A 439 8.84 1.61 -11.62
CA GLN A 439 9.79 0.99 -10.70
C GLN A 439 10.62 -0.10 -11.40
N PHE A 440 11.80 -0.35 -10.89
CA PHE A 440 12.74 -1.37 -11.40
C PHE A 440 13.67 -1.90 -10.31
#